data_53ef987b4112c64459901e3a5c705bf9
#
_entry.id   53ef987b4112c64459901e3a5c705bf9
#
_cell.length_a   1.000
_cell.length_b   1.000
_cell.length_c   1.000
_cell.angle_alpha   90.00
_cell.angle_beta   90.00
_cell.angle_gamma   90.00
#
_symmetry.space_group_name_H-M   'P 1'
#
loop_
_entity.id
_entity.type
_entity.pdbx_description
1 polymer ?
#
loop_
_entity_poly.entity_id
_entity_poly.type
_entity_poly.pdbx_seq_one_letter_code
_entity_poly.pdbx_strand_id
1 'polypeptide(L)'
;MNTFKYDFHLFARSSQEQYTPLRPNWTGQDPVTYADSYTSAQDLSPEMKTFYDKNLIRLAEPELVHDQFGQKRPIPGGNGKTIEFRKFNALPAVPSDRVLTEGITPNGQFYGVTAITATVVQYGGYITLTDMLNLTAYDNNMQEVMKLLASQAGQVSDKITRDILAAGTNVSYADHGNDGNDERTDLGADDVLTIEDIKKAVRKLKRVNAKTIQGNYVAIVHPDVAYDLMQDSEWIDANQYAGSAAIFNGEIGKMYGVRFVETTMAKIWKDSTCPTISEGVYRPVYGTLVLGENAFGVTSINGGGIETIVKQLGSGGTSDPLNMRSTCGWKLNKVAKILEQSYMVRIESTASFGATAEAN
;
A
#
# COMPACT_ATOMS: atom_id res chain seq x y z
N MET A 1 -30.73 32.32 -51.59
CA MET A 1 -30.67 31.88 -50.19
C MET A 1 -29.99 30.50 -50.16
N ASN A 2 -28.68 30.50 -49.97
CA ASN A 2 -27.90 29.24 -49.85
C ASN A 2 -27.83 28.87 -48.38
N THR A 3 -28.54 27.80 -48.04
CA THR A 3 -28.45 27.16 -46.74
C THR A 3 -27.23 26.24 -46.70
N PHE A 4 -26.20 26.62 -45.96
CA PHE A 4 -25.10 25.74 -45.59
C PHE A 4 -25.62 24.67 -44.63
N LYS A 5 -25.72 23.43 -45.09
CA LYS A 5 -25.87 22.25 -44.21
C LYS A 5 -24.50 21.86 -43.72
N TYR A 6 -24.25 22.00 -42.44
CA TYR A 6 -23.09 21.35 -41.79
C TYR A 6 -23.37 19.86 -41.66
N ASP A 7 -22.54 19.09 -42.34
CA ASP A 7 -22.58 17.63 -42.28
C ASP A 7 -21.85 17.13 -41.03
N PHE A 8 -22.60 16.72 -40.03
CA PHE A 8 -22.09 16.27 -38.71
C PHE A 8 -21.56 14.82 -38.72
N HIS A 9 -21.43 14.19 -39.90
CA HIS A 9 -21.00 12.79 -40.00
C HIS A 9 -19.47 12.56 -40.03
N LEU A 10 -18.65 13.59 -39.85
CA LEU A 10 -17.18 13.46 -39.96
C LEU A 10 -16.46 13.06 -38.67
N PHE A 11 -17.17 12.79 -37.56
CA PHE A 11 -16.56 12.44 -36.28
C PHE A 11 -16.90 11.07 -35.70
N ALA A 12 -17.63 10.23 -36.44
CA ALA A 12 -17.87 8.85 -36.04
C ALA A 12 -16.98 7.92 -36.87
N ARG A 13 -15.66 7.91 -36.59
CA ARG A 13 -14.79 6.82 -37.05
C ARG A 13 -14.86 5.68 -36.03
N SER A 14 -15.26 4.52 -36.54
CA SER A 14 -15.22 3.24 -35.82
C SER A 14 -13.82 2.92 -35.30
N SER A 15 -13.76 2.33 -34.11
CA SER A 15 -12.58 1.99 -33.32
C SER A 15 -11.68 0.86 -33.90
N GLN A 16 -11.53 0.77 -35.21
CA GLN A 16 -10.78 -0.35 -35.85
C GLN A 16 -9.77 0.10 -36.93
N GLU A 17 -9.41 1.35 -37.05
CA GLU A 17 -8.29 1.71 -37.92
C GLU A 17 -7.05 1.97 -37.06
N GLN A 18 -6.14 0.98 -37.04
CA GLN A 18 -4.77 1.17 -36.62
C GLN A 18 -4.15 2.29 -37.46
N TYR A 19 -3.83 3.40 -36.80
CA TYR A 19 -3.05 4.47 -37.38
C TYR A 19 -1.62 3.96 -37.61
N THR A 20 -1.31 3.55 -38.84
CA THR A 20 0.05 3.36 -39.28
C THR A 20 0.61 4.73 -39.68
N PRO A 21 1.51 5.33 -38.90
CA PRO A 21 2.19 6.55 -39.36
C PRO A 21 3.02 6.22 -40.62
N LEU A 22 2.77 7.00 -41.67
CA LEU A 22 3.64 6.97 -42.87
C LEU A 22 5.06 7.30 -42.40
N ARG A 23 5.89 6.29 -42.28
CA ARG A 23 7.33 6.45 -42.11
C ARG A 23 7.90 6.85 -43.46
N PRO A 24 8.60 7.98 -43.56
CA PRO A 24 9.48 8.17 -44.72
C PRO A 24 10.53 7.04 -44.71
N ASN A 25 10.76 6.43 -45.84
CA ASN A 25 11.79 5.40 -46.04
C ASN A 25 13.16 5.93 -45.60
N TRP A 26 13.52 5.68 -44.35
CA TRP A 26 14.89 5.76 -43.87
C TRP A 26 15.41 4.33 -43.73
N THR A 27 16.16 3.92 -44.74
CA THR A 27 16.92 2.68 -44.70
C THR A 27 18.15 2.88 -43.85
N GLY A 28 18.18 2.18 -42.72
CA GLY A 28 19.40 1.88 -41.98
C GLY A 28 19.75 2.86 -40.88
N GLN A 29 19.15 2.62 -39.70
CA GLN A 29 19.83 2.65 -38.42
C GLN A 29 18.89 2.05 -37.37
N ASP A 30 19.47 1.21 -36.51
CA ASP A 30 18.82 0.52 -35.40
C ASP A 30 17.98 1.43 -34.49
N PRO A 31 17.00 0.89 -33.75
CA PRO A 31 16.24 1.68 -32.81
C PRO A 31 17.19 2.32 -31.81
N VAL A 32 17.26 3.65 -31.85
CA VAL A 32 18.01 4.43 -30.89
C VAL A 32 17.40 4.12 -29.52
N THR A 33 18.03 3.23 -28.80
CA THR A 33 17.89 3.11 -27.37
C THR A 33 18.31 4.47 -26.83
N TYR A 34 17.34 5.25 -26.36
CA TYR A 34 17.63 6.44 -25.59
C TYR A 34 18.30 5.99 -24.28
N ALA A 35 19.59 5.73 -24.33
CA ALA A 35 20.44 5.67 -23.16
C ALA A 35 20.55 7.12 -22.67
N ASP A 36 19.88 7.37 -21.56
CA ASP A 36 19.84 8.65 -20.89
C ASP A 36 21.22 9.13 -20.46
N SER A 37 21.79 10.03 -21.25
CA SER A 37 22.84 10.90 -20.72
C SER A 37 22.19 12.23 -20.28
N TYR A 38 21.48 12.19 -19.14
CA TYR A 38 21.06 13.41 -18.47
C TYR A 38 22.25 14.06 -17.76
N THR A 39 22.99 14.86 -18.47
CA THR A 39 23.98 15.75 -17.88
C THR A 39 23.33 17.08 -17.52
N SER A 40 23.35 17.37 -16.21
CA SER A 40 23.09 18.66 -15.55
C SER A 40 21.93 19.49 -16.11
N ALA A 41 20.70 19.19 -15.65
CA ALA A 41 19.62 20.15 -15.66
C ALA A 41 19.99 21.30 -14.69
N GLN A 42 19.84 22.56 -15.14
CA GLN A 42 19.86 23.69 -14.21
C GLN A 42 18.74 23.47 -13.19
N ASP A 43 19.14 23.23 -11.97
CA ASP A 43 18.21 23.03 -10.88
C ASP A 43 17.40 24.30 -10.61
N LEU A 44 16.10 24.12 -10.44
CA LEU A 44 15.22 25.13 -9.82
C LEU A 44 15.86 25.62 -8.53
N SER A 45 15.62 26.90 -8.18
CA SER A 45 16.13 27.39 -6.89
C SER A 45 15.71 26.47 -5.75
N PRO A 46 16.56 26.26 -4.74
CA PRO A 46 16.24 25.39 -3.62
C PRO A 46 14.90 25.69 -2.94
N GLU A 47 14.49 26.96 -2.95
CA GLU A 47 13.23 27.44 -2.39
C GLU A 47 11.99 26.92 -3.16
N MET A 48 12.04 26.88 -4.48
CA MET A 48 10.94 26.34 -5.29
C MET A 48 10.83 24.82 -5.14
N LYS A 49 11.94 24.10 -5.12
CA LYS A 49 11.95 22.66 -4.83
C LYS A 49 11.31 22.36 -3.49
N THR A 50 11.70 23.09 -2.45
CA THR A 50 11.18 22.90 -1.08
C THR A 50 9.68 23.15 -0.99
N PHE A 51 9.15 24.12 -1.74
CA PHE A 51 7.72 24.41 -1.74
C PHE A 51 6.91 23.28 -2.38
N TYR A 52 7.34 22.76 -3.53
CA TYR A 52 6.66 21.65 -4.21
C TYR A 52 6.74 20.35 -3.41
N ASP A 53 7.89 20.03 -2.83
CA ASP A 53 8.08 18.85 -2.00
C ASP A 53 7.13 18.84 -0.79
N LYS A 54 7.02 19.96 -0.09
CA LYS A 54 6.08 20.10 1.04
C LYS A 54 4.62 19.91 0.62
N ASN A 55 4.24 20.45 -0.54
CA ASN A 55 2.88 20.33 -1.03
C ASN A 55 2.56 18.87 -1.42
N LEU A 56 3.48 18.18 -2.11
CA LEU A 56 3.33 16.78 -2.47
C LEU A 56 3.22 15.89 -1.24
N ILE A 57 4.11 16.03 -0.27
CA ILE A 57 4.09 15.26 0.99
C ILE A 57 2.77 15.46 1.72
N ARG A 58 2.30 16.72 1.85
CA ARG A 58 1.01 17.01 2.52
C ARG A 58 -0.17 16.33 1.85
N LEU A 59 -0.19 16.22 0.53
CA LEU A 59 -1.27 15.58 -0.21
C LEU A 59 -1.19 14.04 -0.17
N ALA A 60 0.00 13.49 -0.03
CA ALA A 60 0.21 12.04 0.04
C ALA A 60 -0.04 11.45 1.44
N GLU A 61 0.25 12.19 2.50
CA GLU A 61 0.13 11.72 3.89
C GLU A 61 -1.21 11.06 4.26
N PRO A 62 -2.38 11.61 3.86
CA PRO A 62 -3.67 11.04 4.25
C PRO A 62 -3.93 9.63 3.70
N GLU A 63 -3.21 9.24 2.66
CA GLU A 63 -3.41 7.94 1.99
C GLU A 63 -2.49 6.82 2.52
N LEU A 64 -1.57 7.15 3.44
CA LEU A 64 -0.60 6.20 4.01
C LEU A 64 -1.14 5.50 5.25
N VAL A 65 -2.07 4.57 5.11
CA VAL A 65 -2.68 3.85 6.24
C VAL A 65 -1.79 2.70 6.72
N HIS A 66 -1.33 1.82 5.82
CA HIS A 66 -0.57 0.64 6.19
C HIS A 66 0.81 0.98 6.79
N ASP A 67 1.44 2.08 6.37
CA ASP A 67 2.75 2.50 6.86
C ASP A 67 2.75 3.04 8.29
N GLN A 68 1.59 3.43 8.82
CA GLN A 68 1.50 4.06 10.14
C GLN A 68 1.90 3.11 11.26
N PHE A 69 1.64 1.82 11.11
CA PHE A 69 1.76 0.81 12.15
C PHE A 69 3.05 -0.02 12.07
N GLY A 70 3.88 0.23 11.05
CA GLY A 70 5.17 -0.44 10.87
C GLY A 70 6.31 0.16 11.68
N GLN A 71 7.31 -0.66 11.99
CA GLN A 71 8.56 -0.18 12.57
C GLN A 71 9.36 0.58 11.52
N LYS A 72 9.50 1.90 11.67
CA LYS A 72 10.24 2.76 10.74
C LYS A 72 11.74 2.77 11.10
N ARG A 73 12.60 2.30 10.19
CA ARG A 73 14.07 2.33 10.34
C ARG A 73 14.72 2.81 9.05
N PRO A 74 15.11 4.10 8.96
CA PRO A 74 15.79 4.62 7.78
C PRO A 74 17.23 4.11 7.70
N ILE A 75 17.74 3.88 6.48
CA ILE A 75 19.16 3.62 6.21
C ILE A 75 19.84 4.98 6.04
N PRO A 76 20.91 5.31 6.79
CA PRO A 76 21.68 6.52 6.55
C PRO A 76 22.27 6.54 5.13
N GLY A 77 22.36 7.73 4.54
CA GLY A 77 22.97 7.89 3.22
C GLY A 77 24.41 7.36 3.20
N GLY A 78 24.82 6.75 2.10
CA GLY A 78 26.17 6.17 1.94
C GLY A 78 26.37 4.75 2.50
N ASN A 79 25.38 4.16 3.17
CA ASN A 79 25.51 2.83 3.80
C ASN A 79 24.86 1.68 2.97
N GLY A 80 24.81 1.85 1.66
CA GLY A 80 24.24 0.83 0.78
C GLY A 80 22.70 0.85 0.75
N LYS A 81 22.12 -0.16 0.09
CA LYS A 81 20.66 -0.26 -0.13
C LYS A 81 19.98 -1.41 0.62
N THR A 82 20.72 -2.14 1.45
CA THR A 82 20.20 -3.30 2.18
C THR A 82 20.24 -3.03 3.67
N ILE A 83 19.14 -3.32 4.35
CA ILE A 83 19.02 -3.28 5.80
C ILE A 83 18.89 -4.70 6.35
N GLU A 84 19.45 -4.95 7.51
CA GLU A 84 19.28 -6.17 8.28
C GLU A 84 18.53 -5.86 9.58
N PHE A 85 17.36 -6.46 9.73
CA PHE A 85 16.62 -6.45 10.99
C PHE A 85 17.04 -7.68 11.80
N ARG A 86 17.47 -7.45 13.04
CA ARG A 86 17.90 -8.51 13.94
C ARG A 86 16.87 -8.75 15.01
N LYS A 87 16.45 -10.00 15.13
CA LYS A 87 15.58 -10.48 16.20
C LYS A 87 16.36 -11.39 17.11
N PHE A 88 16.36 -11.09 18.40
CA PHE A 88 16.90 -11.98 19.42
C PHE A 88 15.83 -12.98 19.83
N ASN A 89 16.15 -14.25 19.78
CA ASN A 89 15.24 -15.30 20.19
C ASN A 89 15.15 -15.35 21.72
N ALA A 90 13.93 -15.52 22.24
CA ALA A 90 13.74 -15.67 23.68
C ALA A 90 14.47 -16.92 24.19
N LEU A 91 15.07 -16.82 25.35
CA LEU A 91 15.68 -17.96 26.01
C LEU A 91 14.58 -18.87 26.61
N PRO A 92 14.75 -20.20 26.56
CA PRO A 92 13.79 -21.12 27.13
C PRO A 92 13.75 -20.97 28.66
N ALA A 93 12.54 -20.85 29.20
CA ALA A 93 12.31 -20.75 30.64
C ALA A 93 12.01 -22.12 31.21
N VAL A 94 13.03 -22.97 31.34
CA VAL A 94 12.91 -24.31 31.93
C VAL A 94 13.46 -24.25 33.36
N PRO A 95 12.59 -24.30 34.39
CA PRO A 95 13.03 -24.19 35.78
C PRO A 95 13.99 -25.27 36.22
N SER A 96 13.82 -26.52 35.79
CA SER A 96 14.71 -27.65 36.14
C SER A 96 16.18 -27.43 35.72
N ASP A 97 16.38 -26.73 34.61
CA ASP A 97 17.72 -26.44 34.09
C ASP A 97 18.37 -25.22 34.76
N ARG A 98 17.67 -24.59 35.67
CA ARG A 98 18.12 -23.35 36.38
C ARG A 98 18.34 -23.60 37.88
N VAL A 99 18.19 -24.81 38.34
CA VAL A 99 18.53 -25.18 39.73
C VAL A 99 20.05 -25.09 39.89
N LEU A 100 20.47 -24.27 40.84
CA LEU A 100 21.90 -24.11 41.17
C LEU A 100 22.29 -25.09 42.29
N THR A 101 23.41 -25.77 42.11
CA THR A 101 24.01 -26.59 43.16
C THR A 101 25.16 -25.80 43.78
N GLU A 102 25.20 -25.75 45.10
CA GLU A 102 26.21 -25.03 45.85
C GLU A 102 27.64 -25.53 45.47
N GLY A 103 28.52 -24.60 45.16
CA GLY A 103 29.92 -24.90 44.80
C GLY A 103 30.10 -25.37 43.34
N ILE A 104 29.04 -25.50 42.53
CA ILE A 104 29.16 -25.91 41.12
C ILE A 104 28.78 -24.72 40.19
N THR A 105 29.67 -24.39 39.26
CA THR A 105 29.40 -23.38 38.23
C THR A 105 28.37 -23.90 37.23
N PRO A 106 27.22 -23.23 37.03
CA PRO A 106 26.21 -23.67 36.05
C PRO A 106 26.71 -23.53 34.62
N ASN A 107 26.16 -24.35 33.74
CA ASN A 107 26.42 -24.23 32.30
C ASN A 107 25.90 -22.90 31.73
N GLY A 108 26.72 -22.24 30.90
CA GLY A 108 26.34 -21.02 30.19
C GLY A 108 25.21 -21.28 29.18
N GLN A 109 24.42 -20.25 28.90
CA GLN A 109 23.37 -20.27 27.88
C GLN A 109 23.85 -19.56 26.62
N PHE A 110 23.36 -20.02 25.48
CA PHE A 110 23.59 -19.38 24.19
C PHE A 110 22.31 -18.69 23.73
N TYR A 111 22.44 -17.52 23.16
CA TYR A 111 21.33 -16.81 22.54
C TYR A 111 21.39 -16.94 21.02
N GLY A 112 20.23 -17.10 20.40
CA GLY A 112 20.09 -17.13 18.95
C GLY A 112 19.68 -15.75 18.41
N VAL A 113 20.22 -15.39 17.26
CA VAL A 113 19.82 -14.16 16.52
C VAL A 113 19.32 -14.56 15.15
N THR A 114 18.10 -14.13 14.81
CA THR A 114 17.54 -14.29 13.47
C THR A 114 17.70 -12.95 12.73
N ALA A 115 18.35 -12.99 11.57
CA ALA A 115 18.54 -11.83 10.71
C ALA A 115 17.54 -11.87 9.54
N ILE A 116 16.84 -10.75 9.33
CA ILE A 116 15.90 -10.56 8.21
C ILE A 116 16.44 -9.42 7.37
N THR A 117 16.84 -9.71 6.13
CA THR A 117 17.37 -8.73 5.20
C THR A 117 16.29 -8.18 4.31
N ALA A 118 16.35 -6.87 4.01
CA ALA A 118 15.48 -6.21 3.07
C ALA A 118 16.30 -5.24 2.20
N THR A 119 16.09 -5.29 0.89
CA THR A 119 16.76 -4.40 -0.07
C THR A 119 15.80 -3.35 -0.57
N VAL A 120 16.18 -2.07 -0.42
CA VAL A 120 15.37 -0.93 -0.85
C VAL A 120 15.30 -0.88 -2.37
N VAL A 121 14.08 -0.67 -2.88
CA VAL A 121 13.78 -0.49 -4.29
C VAL A 121 13.33 0.95 -4.54
N GLN A 122 13.68 1.49 -5.69
CA GLN A 122 13.27 2.81 -6.12
C GLN A 122 12.02 2.72 -6.99
N TYR A 123 11.02 3.55 -6.65
CA TYR A 123 9.78 3.70 -7.39
C TYR A 123 9.65 5.15 -7.86
N GLY A 124 8.93 5.38 -8.94
CA GLY A 124 8.68 6.74 -9.42
C GLY A 124 7.77 6.78 -10.63
N GLY A 125 7.24 7.97 -10.89
CA GLY A 125 6.42 8.26 -12.05
C GLY A 125 6.59 9.72 -12.43
N TYR A 126 6.34 10.05 -13.71
CA TYR A 126 6.38 11.43 -14.18
C TYR A 126 5.33 11.68 -15.27
N ILE A 127 4.95 12.94 -15.41
CA ILE A 127 4.04 13.43 -16.45
C ILE A 127 4.77 14.52 -17.22
N THR A 128 4.66 14.49 -18.54
CA THR A 128 5.20 15.51 -19.45
C THR A 128 4.08 16.46 -19.87
N LEU A 129 4.32 17.74 -19.77
CA LEU A 129 3.45 18.80 -20.24
C LEU A 129 4.13 19.53 -21.42
N THR A 130 3.38 19.80 -22.47
CA THR A 130 3.86 20.57 -23.62
C THR A 130 3.65 22.06 -23.40
N ASP A 131 4.48 22.88 -24.06
CA ASP A 131 4.33 24.34 -24.07
C ASP A 131 2.98 24.79 -24.62
N MET A 132 2.54 24.17 -25.73
CA MET A 132 1.22 24.46 -26.33
C MET A 132 0.07 24.18 -25.36
N LEU A 133 0.15 23.11 -24.57
CA LEU A 133 -0.86 22.81 -23.55
C LEU A 133 -0.88 23.90 -22.49
N ASN A 134 0.28 24.35 -22.02
CA ASN A 134 0.37 25.43 -21.04
C ASN A 134 -0.12 26.78 -21.56
N LEU A 135 0.05 27.04 -22.88
CA LEU A 135 -0.42 28.29 -23.51
C LEU A 135 -1.92 28.28 -23.83
N THR A 136 -2.49 27.11 -24.12
CA THR A 136 -3.89 26.98 -24.56
C THR A 136 -4.85 26.58 -23.46
N ALA A 137 -4.34 25.98 -22.38
CA ALA A 137 -5.18 25.56 -21.27
C ALA A 137 -5.70 26.73 -20.44
N TYR A 138 -6.95 26.65 -20.05
CA TYR A 138 -7.59 27.62 -19.18
C TYR A 138 -7.14 27.49 -17.72
N ASP A 139 -6.85 26.27 -17.30
CA ASP A 139 -6.48 25.92 -15.92
C ASP A 139 -4.96 25.83 -15.73
N ASN A 140 -4.52 25.95 -14.47
CA ASN A 140 -3.11 25.74 -14.11
C ASN A 140 -2.79 24.23 -14.06
N ASN A 141 -2.50 23.67 -15.24
CA ASN A 141 -2.21 22.23 -15.40
C ASN A 141 -1.10 21.73 -14.50
N MET A 142 -0.09 22.55 -14.20
CA MET A 142 1.02 22.18 -13.34
C MET A 142 0.56 21.83 -11.91
N GLN A 143 -0.35 22.63 -11.35
CA GLN A 143 -0.89 22.38 -10.01
C GLN A 143 -1.77 21.13 -9.96
N GLU A 144 -2.61 20.93 -10.96
CA GLU A 144 -3.46 19.73 -11.04
C GLU A 144 -2.63 18.45 -11.22
N VAL A 145 -1.62 18.48 -12.08
CA VAL A 145 -0.67 17.38 -12.27
C VAL A 145 0.05 17.05 -10.97
N MET A 146 0.44 18.06 -10.18
CA MET A 146 1.07 17.85 -8.88
C MET A 146 0.15 17.13 -7.89
N LYS A 147 -1.15 17.47 -7.86
CA LYS A 147 -2.13 16.76 -7.02
C LYS A 147 -2.30 15.31 -7.44
N LEU A 148 -2.43 15.05 -8.74
CA LEU A 148 -2.55 13.69 -9.28
C LEU A 148 -1.32 12.84 -8.95
N LEU A 149 -0.12 13.40 -9.11
CA LEU A 149 1.13 12.73 -8.78
C LEU A 149 1.28 12.49 -7.27
N ALA A 150 0.78 13.40 -6.43
CA ALA A 150 0.77 13.24 -4.98
C ALA A 150 -0.10 12.06 -4.56
N SER A 151 -1.33 12.00 -5.05
CA SER A 151 -2.25 10.89 -4.79
C SER A 151 -1.67 9.57 -5.28
N GLN A 152 -1.13 9.53 -6.50
CA GLN A 152 -0.47 8.34 -7.04
C GLN A 152 0.70 7.88 -6.16
N ALA A 153 1.55 8.79 -5.72
CA ALA A 153 2.71 8.46 -4.90
C ALA A 153 2.30 7.89 -3.53
N GLY A 154 1.26 8.46 -2.90
CA GLY A 154 0.67 7.93 -1.67
C GLY A 154 0.11 6.53 -1.85
N GLN A 155 -0.74 6.33 -2.86
CA GLN A 155 -1.34 5.03 -3.16
C GLN A 155 -0.27 3.96 -3.46
N VAL A 156 0.74 4.28 -4.27
CA VAL A 156 1.84 3.34 -4.58
C VAL A 156 2.62 2.97 -3.32
N SER A 157 2.91 3.96 -2.47
CA SER A 157 3.61 3.72 -1.20
C SER A 157 2.81 2.76 -0.30
N ASP A 158 1.52 3.03 -0.12
CA ASP A 158 0.64 2.21 0.71
C ASP A 158 0.46 0.79 0.12
N LYS A 159 0.28 0.70 -1.19
CA LYS A 159 0.10 -0.56 -1.92
C LYS A 159 1.32 -1.49 -1.78
N ILE A 160 2.54 -0.96 -1.82
CA ILE A 160 3.78 -1.72 -1.61
C ILE A 160 3.75 -2.41 -0.23
N THR A 161 3.42 -1.67 0.82
CA THR A 161 3.36 -2.21 2.18
C THR A 161 2.20 -3.21 2.32
N ARG A 162 1.01 -2.85 1.83
CA ARG A 162 -0.16 -3.70 1.83
C ARG A 162 0.10 -5.06 1.19
N ASP A 163 0.68 -5.09 -0.01
CA ASP A 163 0.89 -6.33 -0.76
C ASP A 163 1.88 -7.27 -0.04
N ILE A 164 2.88 -6.70 0.63
CA ILE A 164 3.80 -7.47 1.46
C ILE A 164 3.08 -8.06 2.69
N LEU A 165 2.24 -7.28 3.36
CA LEU A 165 1.45 -7.75 4.49
C LEU A 165 0.41 -8.80 4.05
N ALA A 166 -0.22 -8.57 2.90
CA ALA A 166 -1.17 -9.51 2.31
C ALA A 166 -0.53 -10.85 1.87
N ALA A 167 0.78 -10.89 1.68
CA ALA A 167 1.54 -12.12 1.42
C ALA A 167 1.92 -12.89 2.70
N GLY A 168 1.50 -12.42 3.89
CA GLY A 168 1.76 -13.11 5.16
C GLY A 168 1.17 -14.51 5.19
N THR A 169 1.80 -15.41 5.95
CA THR A 169 1.42 -16.84 6.02
C THR A 169 0.46 -17.16 7.18
N ASN A 170 0.32 -16.26 8.16
CA ASN A 170 -0.62 -16.47 9.28
C ASN A 170 -2.02 -16.02 8.87
N VAL A 171 -2.76 -16.93 8.26
CA VAL A 171 -4.11 -16.67 7.72
C VAL A 171 -5.17 -17.27 8.64
N SER A 172 -6.34 -16.68 8.66
CA SER A 172 -7.57 -17.18 9.25
C SER A 172 -8.69 -16.92 8.25
N TYR A 173 -9.53 -17.88 8.00
CA TYR A 173 -10.69 -17.72 7.12
C TYR A 173 -11.93 -17.49 7.98
N ALA A 174 -12.85 -16.65 7.50
CA ALA A 174 -14.16 -16.49 8.11
C ALA A 174 -14.95 -17.79 7.92
N ASP A 175 -15.62 -18.23 8.98
CA ASP A 175 -16.37 -19.48 8.99
C ASP A 175 -17.70 -19.25 9.73
N HIS A 176 -18.72 -18.84 8.99
CA HIS A 176 -20.04 -18.53 9.56
C HIS A 176 -20.93 -19.77 9.73
N GLY A 177 -20.69 -20.80 8.93
CA GLY A 177 -21.46 -22.05 8.96
C GLY A 177 -20.86 -23.18 9.80
N ASN A 178 -19.67 -23.01 10.39
CA ASN A 178 -18.84 -24.11 10.91
C ASN A 178 -18.49 -25.16 9.83
N ASP A 179 -18.38 -24.74 8.58
CA ASP A 179 -18.08 -25.60 7.44
C ASP A 179 -16.59 -26.00 7.39
N GLY A 180 -15.77 -25.41 8.28
CA GLY A 180 -14.34 -25.72 8.43
C GLY A 180 -13.49 -25.15 7.31
N ASN A 181 -13.73 -23.88 6.95
CA ASN A 181 -12.97 -23.20 5.89
C ASN A 181 -11.46 -23.16 6.20
N ASP A 182 -10.69 -23.96 5.49
CA ASP A 182 -9.22 -24.03 5.61
C ASP A 182 -8.49 -23.34 4.45
N GLU A 183 -9.19 -23.07 3.34
CA GLU A 183 -8.66 -22.42 2.15
C GLU A 183 -9.55 -21.26 1.70
N ARG A 184 -8.98 -20.36 0.89
CA ARG A 184 -9.72 -19.22 0.34
C ARG A 184 -10.85 -19.66 -0.60
N THR A 185 -10.67 -20.77 -1.29
CA THR A 185 -11.66 -21.34 -2.23
C THR A 185 -12.93 -21.81 -1.57
N ASP A 186 -12.89 -22.07 -0.26
CA ASP A 186 -14.01 -22.64 0.50
C ASP A 186 -15.00 -21.56 1.00
N LEU A 187 -14.60 -20.26 0.91
CA LEU A 187 -15.41 -19.16 1.41
C LEU A 187 -16.74 -19.02 0.66
N GLY A 188 -17.85 -19.16 1.38
CA GLY A 188 -19.20 -18.99 0.89
C GLY A 188 -19.64 -17.53 0.75
N ALA A 189 -20.92 -17.33 0.43
CA ALA A 189 -21.52 -15.99 0.35
C ALA A 189 -21.68 -15.36 1.74
N ASP A 190 -21.96 -16.20 2.71
CA ASP A 190 -22.35 -15.81 4.06
C ASP A 190 -21.15 -15.74 5.01
N ASP A 191 -19.94 -16.10 4.53
CA ASP A 191 -18.70 -16.03 5.31
C ASP A 191 -18.14 -14.60 5.40
N VAL A 192 -19.01 -13.70 5.87
CA VAL A 192 -18.66 -12.31 6.17
C VAL A 192 -17.83 -12.22 7.45
N LEU A 193 -17.09 -11.14 7.59
CA LEU A 193 -16.28 -10.91 8.80
C LEU A 193 -17.20 -10.69 10.02
N THR A 194 -17.00 -11.49 11.05
CA THR A 194 -17.73 -11.41 12.32
C THR A 194 -16.80 -10.97 13.46
N ILE A 195 -17.41 -10.52 14.57
CA ILE A 195 -16.68 -10.21 15.80
C ILE A 195 -15.99 -11.47 16.38
N GLU A 196 -16.57 -12.64 16.15
CA GLU A 196 -15.97 -13.90 16.61
C GLU A 196 -14.62 -14.14 15.91
N ASP A 197 -14.50 -13.86 14.62
CA ASP A 197 -13.24 -14.01 13.88
C ASP A 197 -12.17 -13.04 14.39
N ILE A 198 -12.57 -11.83 14.74
CA ILE A 198 -11.68 -10.86 15.39
C ILE A 198 -11.23 -11.39 16.76
N LYS A 199 -12.12 -11.95 17.58
CA LYS A 199 -11.77 -12.59 18.86
C LYS A 199 -10.79 -13.75 18.66
N LYS A 200 -11.01 -14.60 17.64
CA LYS A 200 -10.12 -15.69 17.27
C LYS A 200 -8.72 -15.16 16.89
N ALA A 201 -8.64 -14.08 16.10
CA ALA A 201 -7.38 -13.43 15.73
C ALA A 201 -6.65 -12.83 16.95
N VAL A 202 -7.35 -12.09 17.78
CA VAL A 202 -6.79 -11.53 19.03
C VAL A 202 -6.27 -12.62 19.95
N ARG A 203 -6.99 -13.76 20.07
CA ARG A 203 -6.53 -14.91 20.84
C ARG A 203 -5.22 -15.48 20.26
N LYS A 204 -5.09 -15.58 18.91
CA LYS A 204 -3.85 -16.02 18.25
C LYS A 204 -2.69 -15.10 18.63
N LEU A 205 -2.88 -13.77 18.55
CA LEU A 205 -1.85 -12.77 18.89
C LEU A 205 -1.45 -12.82 20.39
N LYS A 206 -2.43 -12.89 21.28
CA LYS A 206 -2.18 -12.99 22.73
C LYS A 206 -1.43 -14.27 23.10
N ARG A 207 -1.72 -15.38 22.43
CA ARG A 207 -1.05 -16.68 22.69
C ARG A 207 0.46 -16.63 22.41
N VAL A 208 0.90 -15.80 21.47
CA VAL A 208 2.32 -15.60 21.15
C VAL A 208 2.92 -14.38 21.86
N ASN A 209 2.19 -13.78 22.81
CA ASN A 209 2.60 -12.61 23.55
C ASN A 209 2.94 -11.41 22.64
N ALA A 210 2.22 -11.24 21.52
CA ALA A 210 2.36 -10.08 20.66
C ALA A 210 1.97 -8.82 21.45
N LYS A 211 2.84 -7.80 21.42
CA LYS A 211 2.56 -6.52 22.07
C LYS A 211 1.54 -5.72 21.28
N THR A 212 0.78 -4.91 21.98
CA THR A 212 -0.20 -3.99 21.40
C THR A 212 0.46 -2.70 20.92
N ILE A 213 -0.11 -2.10 19.88
CA ILE A 213 0.28 -0.77 19.38
C ILE A 213 -0.54 0.27 20.15
N GLN A 214 0.13 1.10 20.94
CA GLN A 214 -0.54 2.13 21.77
C GLN A 214 -1.71 1.59 22.63
N GLY A 215 -1.55 0.39 23.16
CA GLY A 215 -2.52 -0.23 24.06
C GLY A 215 -3.60 -1.08 23.37
N ASN A 216 -3.68 -1.09 22.04
CA ASN A 216 -4.63 -1.89 21.27
C ASN A 216 -3.93 -2.60 20.12
N TYR A 217 -4.48 -3.70 19.62
CA TYR A 217 -4.14 -4.21 18.29
C TYR A 217 -4.81 -3.32 17.25
N VAL A 218 -4.32 -3.34 16.02
CA VAL A 218 -4.88 -2.54 14.92
C VAL A 218 -5.42 -3.49 13.86
N ALA A 219 -6.68 -3.32 13.49
CA ALA A 219 -7.31 -4.00 12.37
C ALA A 219 -7.48 -3.02 11.22
N ILE A 220 -6.94 -3.35 10.05
CA ILE A 220 -7.14 -2.59 8.82
C ILE A 220 -8.20 -3.32 8.00
N VAL A 221 -9.31 -2.65 7.72
CA VAL A 221 -10.50 -3.22 7.10
C VAL A 221 -10.91 -2.45 5.85
N HIS A 222 -11.57 -3.12 4.91
CA HIS A 222 -12.25 -2.47 3.78
C HIS A 222 -13.61 -1.92 4.21
N PRO A 223 -14.11 -0.81 3.61
CA PRO A 223 -15.44 -0.26 3.92
C PRO A 223 -16.59 -1.27 3.84
N ASP A 224 -16.59 -2.16 2.83
CA ASP A 224 -17.63 -3.19 2.68
C ASP A 224 -17.64 -4.16 3.85
N VAL A 225 -16.46 -4.61 4.29
CA VAL A 225 -16.29 -5.50 5.44
C VAL A 225 -16.59 -4.77 6.76
N ALA A 226 -16.25 -3.49 6.84
CA ALA A 226 -16.57 -2.65 7.98
C ALA A 226 -18.08 -2.49 8.17
N TYR A 227 -18.81 -2.35 7.06
CA TYR A 227 -20.27 -2.31 7.08
C TYR A 227 -20.87 -3.59 7.69
N ASP A 228 -20.42 -4.76 7.22
CA ASP A 228 -20.89 -6.05 7.74
C ASP A 228 -20.60 -6.21 9.24
N LEU A 229 -19.38 -5.83 9.65
CA LEU A 229 -18.97 -5.86 11.05
C LEU A 229 -19.85 -4.94 11.94
N MET A 230 -20.27 -3.78 11.42
CA MET A 230 -21.16 -2.86 12.14
C MET A 230 -22.61 -3.37 12.24
N GLN A 231 -23.01 -4.34 11.42
CA GLN A 231 -24.33 -5.00 11.54
C GLN A 231 -24.37 -6.10 12.59
N ASP A 232 -23.20 -6.53 13.09
CA ASP A 232 -23.13 -7.55 14.13
C ASP A 232 -23.77 -7.03 15.44
N SER A 233 -24.64 -7.85 16.04
CA SER A 233 -25.37 -7.51 17.26
C SER A 233 -24.45 -7.15 18.42
N GLU A 234 -23.32 -7.85 18.56
CA GLU A 234 -22.33 -7.54 19.60
C GLU A 234 -21.68 -6.15 19.40
N TRP A 235 -21.50 -5.73 18.15
CA TRP A 235 -21.00 -4.39 17.83
C TRP A 235 -21.98 -3.31 18.24
N ILE A 236 -23.26 -3.51 17.91
CA ILE A 236 -24.35 -2.58 18.23
C ILE A 236 -24.47 -2.43 19.76
N ASP A 237 -24.48 -3.55 20.49
CA ASP A 237 -24.58 -3.55 21.94
C ASP A 237 -23.39 -2.84 22.62
N ALA A 238 -22.17 -3.11 22.16
CA ALA A 238 -20.97 -2.48 22.70
C ALA A 238 -20.96 -0.96 22.50
N ASN A 239 -21.41 -0.47 21.33
CA ASN A 239 -21.49 0.96 21.04
C ASN A 239 -22.56 1.68 21.85
N GLN A 240 -23.65 1.02 22.26
CA GLN A 240 -24.66 1.59 23.15
C GLN A 240 -24.07 1.92 24.55
N TYR A 241 -23.11 1.13 25.01
CA TYR A 241 -22.44 1.33 26.30
C TYR A 241 -21.25 2.29 26.26
N ALA A 242 -20.62 2.48 25.11
CA ALA A 242 -19.33 3.20 25.00
C ALA A 242 -19.44 4.74 24.92
N GLY A 243 -20.62 5.29 24.79
CA GLY A 243 -20.83 6.76 24.69
C GLY A 243 -20.26 7.35 23.37
N SER A 244 -20.90 8.38 22.87
CA SER A 244 -20.76 8.98 21.54
C SER A 244 -19.40 9.63 21.18
N ALA A 245 -18.33 9.41 21.92
CA ALA A 245 -17.04 10.08 21.68
C ALA A 245 -16.19 9.50 20.54
N ALA A 246 -16.53 8.30 20.03
CA ALA A 246 -15.70 7.59 19.05
C ALA A 246 -16.02 7.88 17.57
N ILE A 247 -17.10 8.62 17.28
CA ILE A 247 -17.68 8.70 15.92
C ILE A 247 -17.02 9.77 15.03
N PHE A 248 -16.14 10.64 15.59
CA PHE A 248 -15.74 11.87 14.87
C PHE A 248 -14.44 11.82 14.05
N ASN A 249 -13.63 10.74 14.08
CA ASN A 249 -12.28 10.74 13.49
C ASN A 249 -12.00 9.65 12.43
N GLY A 250 -13.02 9.13 11.75
CA GLY A 250 -12.80 8.05 10.75
C GLY A 250 -12.33 6.72 11.36
N GLU A 251 -12.21 6.62 12.69
CA GLU A 251 -12.09 5.36 13.40
C GLU A 251 -13.49 4.77 13.52
N ILE A 252 -13.71 3.57 13.02
CA ILE A 252 -14.99 2.86 13.15
C ILE A 252 -15.29 2.59 14.62
N GLY A 253 -14.26 2.41 15.44
CA GLY A 253 -14.39 2.17 16.89
C GLY A 253 -13.27 1.30 17.44
N LYS A 254 -13.41 0.97 18.73
CA LYS A 254 -12.50 0.04 19.45
C LYS A 254 -13.33 -1.05 20.10
N MET A 255 -12.99 -2.30 19.81
CA MET A 255 -13.69 -3.43 20.37
C MET A 255 -12.70 -4.55 20.70
N TYR A 256 -12.88 -5.21 21.86
CA TYR A 256 -12.03 -6.32 22.34
C TYR A 256 -10.52 -6.04 22.32
N GLY A 257 -10.13 -4.76 22.51
CA GLY A 257 -8.71 -4.35 22.45
C GLY A 257 -8.16 -4.24 21.05
N VAL A 258 -9.02 -4.13 20.04
CA VAL A 258 -8.69 -3.87 18.65
C VAL A 258 -9.23 -2.50 18.25
N ARG A 259 -8.40 -1.70 17.60
CA ARG A 259 -8.74 -0.44 16.96
C ARG A 259 -8.94 -0.71 15.47
N PHE A 260 -10.08 -0.36 14.92
CA PHE A 260 -10.41 -0.55 13.53
C PHE A 260 -10.10 0.71 12.71
N VAL A 261 -9.35 0.54 11.64
CA VAL A 261 -8.99 1.59 10.69
C VAL A 261 -9.50 1.19 9.32
N GLU A 262 -10.31 2.05 8.72
CA GLU A 262 -10.91 1.81 7.42
C GLU A 262 -10.01 2.35 6.31
N THR A 263 -9.89 1.58 5.23
CA THR A 263 -9.24 2.04 4.01
C THR A 263 -9.80 1.32 2.78
N THR A 264 -10.07 2.07 1.74
CA THR A 264 -10.46 1.52 0.42
C THR A 264 -9.31 0.78 -0.26
N MET A 265 -8.08 0.96 0.23
CA MET A 265 -6.88 0.29 -0.29
C MET A 265 -6.63 -1.07 0.35
N ALA A 266 -7.48 -1.56 1.26
CA ALA A 266 -7.37 -2.91 1.82
C ALA A 266 -7.41 -3.96 0.70
N LYS A 267 -6.65 -5.06 0.86
CA LYS A 267 -6.47 -6.04 -0.21
C LYS A 267 -7.75 -6.79 -0.56
N ILE A 268 -8.06 -6.83 -1.85
CA ILE A 268 -9.15 -7.60 -2.44
C ILE A 268 -8.55 -8.57 -3.47
N TRP A 269 -8.89 -9.85 -3.36
CA TRP A 269 -8.59 -10.87 -4.37
C TRP A 269 -9.85 -11.19 -5.16
N LYS A 270 -9.72 -11.39 -6.48
CA LYS A 270 -10.78 -11.82 -7.39
C LYS A 270 -10.13 -12.57 -8.55
N ASP A 271 -9.54 -13.68 -8.25
CA ASP A 271 -8.80 -14.51 -9.20
C ASP A 271 -9.11 -16.00 -9.00
N SER A 272 -8.41 -16.88 -9.69
CA SER A 272 -8.58 -18.33 -9.61
C SER A 272 -8.32 -18.94 -8.23
N THR A 273 -7.80 -18.17 -7.27
CA THR A 273 -7.62 -18.59 -5.87
C THR A 273 -8.83 -18.24 -5.00
N CYS A 274 -9.86 -17.61 -5.57
CA CYS A 274 -11.09 -17.21 -4.90
C CYS A 274 -12.23 -18.17 -5.25
N PRO A 275 -13.32 -18.21 -4.45
CA PRO A 275 -14.47 -19.04 -4.71
C PRO A 275 -15.10 -18.75 -6.07
N THR A 276 -15.45 -19.78 -6.80
CA THR A 276 -16.07 -19.66 -8.13
C THR A 276 -17.57 -19.53 -7.99
N ILE A 277 -18.16 -18.48 -8.57
CA ILE A 277 -19.62 -18.28 -8.67
C ILE A 277 -20.14 -18.95 -9.93
N SER A 278 -19.45 -18.77 -11.05
CA SER A 278 -19.73 -19.39 -12.34
C SER A 278 -18.44 -19.46 -13.14
N GLU A 279 -18.45 -20.13 -14.30
CA GLU A 279 -17.26 -20.28 -15.14
C GLU A 279 -16.62 -18.91 -15.44
N GLY A 280 -15.38 -18.72 -14.98
CA GLY A 280 -14.60 -17.47 -15.15
C GLY A 280 -15.03 -16.30 -14.26
N VAL A 281 -16.00 -16.50 -13.36
CA VAL A 281 -16.44 -15.45 -12.41
C VAL A 281 -16.13 -15.88 -10.99
N TYR A 282 -15.28 -15.11 -10.34
CA TYR A 282 -14.83 -15.36 -8.97
C TYR A 282 -15.47 -14.39 -7.98
N ARG A 283 -15.73 -14.88 -6.77
CA ARG A 283 -16.21 -14.06 -5.66
C ARG A 283 -15.06 -13.24 -5.10
N PRO A 284 -15.21 -11.93 -4.90
CA PRO A 284 -14.21 -11.13 -4.23
C PRO A 284 -14.01 -11.57 -2.77
N VAL A 285 -12.75 -11.74 -2.39
CA VAL A 285 -12.34 -12.05 -1.02
C VAL A 285 -11.54 -10.88 -0.48
N TYR A 286 -11.91 -10.42 0.70
CA TYR A 286 -11.31 -9.27 1.37
C TYR A 286 -10.30 -9.74 2.42
N GLY A 287 -9.18 -9.04 2.49
CA GLY A 287 -8.14 -9.30 3.48
C GLY A 287 -8.14 -8.27 4.59
N THR A 288 -8.63 -8.63 5.75
CA THR A 288 -8.52 -7.84 6.98
C THR A 288 -7.22 -8.17 7.68
N LEU A 289 -6.39 -7.15 7.95
CA LEU A 289 -5.09 -7.30 8.62
C LEU A 289 -5.21 -6.91 10.09
N VAL A 290 -4.98 -7.85 11.00
CA VAL A 290 -4.90 -7.58 12.45
C VAL A 290 -3.44 -7.58 12.86
N LEU A 291 -2.94 -6.43 13.32
CA LEU A 291 -1.52 -6.15 13.54
C LEU A 291 -1.20 -5.94 15.03
N GLY A 292 -0.12 -6.56 15.47
CA GLY A 292 0.56 -6.25 16.72
C GLY A 292 1.80 -5.38 16.49
N GLU A 293 2.42 -4.93 17.57
CA GLU A 293 3.66 -4.14 17.52
C GLU A 293 4.81 -4.96 16.91
N ASN A 294 5.61 -4.32 16.07
CA ASN A 294 6.77 -4.92 15.39
C ASN A 294 6.44 -6.12 14.47
N ALA A 295 5.21 -6.23 13.98
CA ALA A 295 4.84 -7.25 13.00
C ALA A 295 5.64 -7.08 11.69
N PHE A 296 5.85 -5.85 11.25
CA PHE A 296 6.60 -5.53 10.03
C PHE A 296 7.45 -4.27 10.18
N GLY A 297 8.44 -4.13 9.33
CA GLY A 297 9.31 -2.96 9.24
C GLY A 297 9.19 -2.28 7.89
N VAL A 298 9.27 -0.95 7.91
CA VAL A 298 9.32 -0.10 6.72
C VAL A 298 10.64 0.66 6.74
N THR A 299 11.34 0.63 5.61
CA THR A 299 12.66 1.22 5.47
C THR A 299 12.73 2.09 4.24
N SER A 300 13.39 3.23 4.38
CA SER A 300 13.75 4.15 3.31
C SER A 300 15.22 4.56 3.42
N ILE A 301 15.80 5.07 2.36
CA ILE A 301 17.16 5.60 2.39
C ILE A 301 17.11 7.07 2.81
N ASN A 302 17.99 7.47 3.71
CA ASN A 302 18.16 8.85 4.18
C ASN A 302 16.90 9.48 4.80
N GLY A 303 16.06 8.66 5.45
CA GLY A 303 14.77 9.12 5.96
C GLY A 303 13.78 9.49 4.86
N GLY A 304 14.06 9.07 3.61
CA GLY A 304 13.43 9.52 2.39
C GLY A 304 11.94 9.29 2.37
N GLY A 305 11.23 10.40 2.31
CA GLY A 305 9.87 10.47 1.85
C GLY A 305 9.81 10.46 0.31
N ILE A 306 8.69 10.90 -0.19
CA ILE A 306 8.47 11.14 -1.63
C ILE A 306 9.29 12.38 -2.04
N GLU A 307 10.21 12.21 -2.97
CA GLU A 307 10.99 13.29 -3.58
C GLU A 307 10.27 13.78 -4.83
N THR A 308 9.98 15.08 -4.90
CA THR A 308 9.37 15.70 -6.06
C THR A 308 10.44 16.27 -6.99
N ILE A 309 10.29 16.02 -8.28
CA ILE A 309 11.19 16.51 -9.32
C ILE A 309 10.38 17.29 -10.32
N VAL A 310 10.61 18.61 -10.41
CA VAL A 310 9.97 19.49 -11.39
C VAL A 310 11.04 20.04 -12.33
N LYS A 311 10.86 19.80 -13.62
CA LYS A 311 11.70 20.36 -14.67
C LYS A 311 10.85 21.31 -15.51
N GLN A 312 11.17 22.58 -15.47
CA GLN A 312 10.47 23.62 -16.25
C GLN A 312 10.90 23.60 -17.74
N LEU A 313 10.14 24.32 -18.56
CA LEU A 313 10.52 24.61 -19.95
C LEU A 313 11.95 25.19 -20.00
N GLY A 314 12.79 24.65 -20.87
CA GLY A 314 14.20 25.06 -20.99
C GLY A 314 15.17 24.28 -20.11
N SER A 315 14.71 23.43 -19.21
CA SER A 315 15.60 22.61 -18.36
C SER A 315 16.08 21.31 -19.03
N GLY A 316 15.56 20.99 -20.22
CA GLY A 316 15.88 19.74 -20.96
C GLY A 316 17.22 19.72 -21.68
N GLY A 317 17.93 20.85 -21.75
CA GLY A 317 19.20 20.96 -22.48
C GLY A 317 19.10 20.49 -23.94
N THR A 318 20.09 19.75 -24.41
CA THR A 318 20.13 19.24 -25.79
C THR A 318 19.08 18.18 -26.13
N SER A 319 18.44 17.56 -25.13
CA SER A 319 17.34 16.60 -25.34
C SER A 319 16.01 17.27 -25.72
N ASP A 320 15.86 18.55 -25.47
CA ASP A 320 14.72 19.38 -25.86
C ASP A 320 15.20 20.77 -26.36
N PRO A 321 15.82 20.83 -27.53
CA PRO A 321 16.47 22.04 -28.05
C PRO A 321 15.49 23.18 -28.34
N LEU A 322 14.20 22.90 -28.51
CA LEU A 322 13.16 23.89 -28.71
C LEU A 322 12.40 24.27 -27.45
N ASN A 323 12.78 23.68 -26.30
CA ASN A 323 12.14 23.92 -24.99
C ASN A 323 10.61 23.72 -25.00
N MET A 324 10.16 22.65 -25.67
CA MET A 324 8.75 22.37 -25.86
C MET A 324 8.12 21.55 -24.73
N ARG A 325 8.92 21.07 -23.76
CA ARG A 325 8.45 20.15 -22.72
C ARG A 325 8.85 20.60 -21.32
N SER A 326 7.91 20.46 -20.39
CA SER A 326 8.15 20.51 -18.96
C SER A 326 7.73 19.18 -18.35
N THR A 327 8.36 18.76 -17.26
CA THR A 327 8.01 17.50 -16.59
C THR A 327 7.87 17.66 -15.09
N CYS A 328 6.85 17.02 -14.55
CA CYS A 328 6.68 16.81 -13.11
C CYS A 328 6.77 15.34 -12.81
N GLY A 329 7.49 14.96 -11.77
CA GLY A 329 7.64 13.58 -11.37
C GLY A 329 7.87 13.43 -9.87
N TRP A 330 7.77 12.21 -9.40
CA TRP A 330 8.10 11.84 -8.03
C TRP A 330 8.97 10.60 -8.01
N LYS A 331 9.77 10.48 -6.96
CA LYS A 331 10.55 9.29 -6.64
C LYS A 331 10.36 8.90 -5.18
N LEU A 332 10.41 7.62 -4.92
CA LEU A 332 10.32 7.03 -3.59
C LEU A 332 11.32 5.87 -3.48
N ASN A 333 12.11 5.85 -2.42
CA ASN A 333 12.99 4.74 -2.09
C ASN A 333 12.40 4.02 -0.89
N LYS A 334 11.87 2.81 -1.08
CA LYS A 334 11.12 2.12 -0.04
C LYS A 334 11.29 0.60 -0.11
N VAL A 335 11.22 -0.04 1.04
CA VAL A 335 10.96 -1.47 1.19
C VAL A 335 10.16 -1.68 2.48
N ALA A 336 9.21 -2.59 2.43
CA ALA A 336 8.57 -3.15 3.60
C ALA A 336 8.95 -4.62 3.73
N LYS A 337 8.98 -5.14 4.95
CA LYS A 337 9.26 -6.56 5.21
C LYS A 337 8.55 -7.00 6.48
N ILE A 338 7.94 -8.17 6.43
CA ILE A 338 7.37 -8.80 7.63
C ILE A 338 8.54 -9.25 8.52
N LEU A 339 8.53 -8.81 9.78
CA LEU A 339 9.56 -9.13 10.76
C LEU A 339 9.16 -10.36 11.59
N GLU A 340 7.88 -10.46 11.94
CA GLU A 340 7.36 -11.55 12.72
C GLU A 340 5.97 -11.95 12.23
N GLN A 341 5.87 -13.11 11.58
CA GLN A 341 4.60 -13.62 11.05
C GLN A 341 3.54 -13.86 12.12
N SER A 342 3.97 -14.27 13.32
CA SER A 342 3.07 -14.57 14.43
C SER A 342 2.46 -13.32 15.08
N TYR A 343 2.99 -12.12 14.80
CA TYR A 343 2.50 -10.85 15.35
C TYR A 343 1.48 -10.16 14.44
N MET A 344 1.12 -10.80 13.35
CA MET A 344 0.03 -10.39 12.48
C MET A 344 -0.86 -11.56 12.14
N VAL A 345 -2.13 -11.29 11.93
CA VAL A 345 -3.12 -12.26 11.44
C VAL A 345 -3.85 -11.63 10.26
N ARG A 346 -3.89 -12.32 9.14
CA ARG A 346 -4.73 -11.96 8.02
C ARG A 346 -6.02 -12.76 8.10
N ILE A 347 -7.16 -12.09 8.18
CA ILE A 347 -8.47 -12.72 8.10
C ILE A 347 -8.98 -12.52 6.68
N GLU A 348 -9.36 -13.59 6.03
CA GLU A 348 -9.97 -13.57 4.71
C GLU A 348 -11.45 -13.86 4.85
N SER A 349 -12.28 -12.97 4.31
CA SER A 349 -13.73 -13.03 4.37
C SER A 349 -14.35 -12.57 3.06
N THR A 350 -15.60 -12.93 2.84
CA THR A 350 -16.44 -12.28 1.83
C THR A 350 -17.08 -11.02 2.41
N ALA A 351 -17.89 -10.31 1.63
CA ALA A 351 -18.70 -9.19 2.10
C ALA A 351 -20.06 -9.20 1.40
N SER A 352 -21.09 -8.71 2.09
CA SER A 352 -22.47 -8.67 1.57
C SER A 352 -22.60 -7.83 0.30
N PHE A 353 -21.78 -6.78 0.14
CA PHE A 353 -21.74 -5.94 -1.07
C PHE A 353 -20.63 -6.31 -2.07
N GLY A 354 -19.94 -7.42 -1.87
CA GLY A 354 -18.75 -7.79 -2.63
C GLY A 354 -18.98 -8.14 -4.11
N ALA A 355 -20.22 -8.33 -4.56
CA ALA A 355 -20.51 -8.83 -5.92
C ALA A 355 -19.91 -7.96 -7.05
N THR A 356 -19.78 -6.65 -6.84
CA THR A 356 -19.26 -5.68 -7.82
C THR A 356 -17.81 -5.25 -7.54
N ALA A 357 -17.20 -5.72 -6.46
CA ALA A 357 -15.83 -5.35 -6.13
C ALA A 357 -14.84 -5.89 -7.15
N GLU A 358 -13.81 -5.09 -7.44
CA GLU A 358 -12.71 -5.46 -8.32
C GLU A 358 -11.44 -5.71 -7.51
N ALA A 359 -10.58 -6.61 -8.02
CA ALA A 359 -9.27 -6.87 -7.41
C ALA A 359 -8.39 -5.61 -7.45
N ASN A 360 -7.56 -5.40 -6.43
CA ASN A 360 -6.73 -4.19 -6.31
C ASN A 360 -5.25 -4.49 -5.98
#